data_dc445a8e4a20b8ff59d241c4fddc781c
#
_entry.id   dc445a8e4a20b8ff59d241c4fddc781c
#
_cell.length_a   1.000
_cell.length_b   1.000
_cell.length_c   1.000
_cell.angle_alpha   90.00
_cell.angle_beta   90.00
_cell.angle_gamma   90.00
#
_symmetry.space_group_name_H-M   'P 1'
#
loop_
_entity.id
_entity.type
_entity.pdbx_description
1 polymer ?
#
loop_
_entity_poly.entity_id
_entity_poly.type
_entity_poly.pdbx_seq_one_letter_code
_entity_poly.pdbx_strand_id
1 'polypeptide(L)'
;MHLKGLRRKTALIMAFLFVLAALTACGQKGRLRIGTAGEGGNYNSLGKALSQTLQKDPYKINVEVKTTAGSAANIRLLSQDYLELAIAQSDVIDEMYAGTLDTQAMKGYSAIASLYPEPVQIVVRADSGIASVSDLAGKKVSVGEADSGTQKNAAQILQAYGLTSNMLTVQNMTYAEASKALGDGSIDAMFCTAGAPAQVITDLSGTTPVSLVPIEGQQSDLLTGAYGFYAKAVIPAGTYKGQDSDVTTLAVMSVLLASDKTPADKIYTIKGALFKEKTALNDAVPVEFDLQEQKAVESVTIPFHPGAAQYYQECGITVQTSGE
;
A
#
# COMPACT_ATOMS: atom_id res chain seq x y z
N MET A 1 56.82 37.33 -5.73
CA MET A 1 56.58 36.15 -6.59
C MET A 1 55.84 34.99 -5.91
N HIS A 2 55.58 35.01 -4.60
CA HIS A 2 54.98 33.89 -3.85
C HIS A 2 53.44 33.80 -3.87
N LEU A 3 52.72 34.89 -4.10
CA LEU A 3 51.22 34.87 -4.04
C LEU A 3 50.54 34.22 -5.26
N LYS A 4 51.18 34.20 -6.44
CA LYS A 4 50.59 33.55 -7.64
C LYS A 4 50.61 32.04 -7.59
N GLY A 5 51.54 31.41 -6.86
CA GLY A 5 51.65 29.96 -6.67
C GLY A 5 50.61 29.39 -5.69
N LEU A 6 50.27 30.19 -4.67
CA LEU A 6 49.29 29.78 -3.66
C LEU A 6 47.85 29.78 -4.23
N ARG A 7 47.48 30.78 -5.04
CA ARG A 7 46.18 30.86 -5.72
C ARG A 7 45.97 29.73 -6.75
N ARG A 8 47.05 29.29 -7.45
CA ARG A 8 46.97 28.13 -8.35
C ARG A 8 46.79 26.81 -7.61
N LYS A 9 47.41 26.61 -6.45
CA LYS A 9 47.27 25.39 -5.64
C LYS A 9 45.88 25.29 -4.99
N THR A 10 45.33 26.40 -4.51
CA THR A 10 43.96 26.44 -3.97
C THR A 10 42.88 26.22 -5.05
N ALA A 11 43.08 26.75 -6.26
CA ALA A 11 42.15 26.49 -7.37
C ALA A 11 42.17 25.04 -7.85
N LEU A 12 43.36 24.39 -7.85
CA LEU A 12 43.49 22.97 -8.18
C LEU A 12 42.86 22.05 -7.11
N ILE A 13 42.99 22.38 -5.83
CA ILE A 13 42.36 21.63 -4.70
C ILE A 13 40.86 21.79 -4.75
N MET A 14 40.31 22.98 -5.02
CA MET A 14 38.88 23.19 -5.18
C MET A 14 38.31 22.46 -6.41
N ALA A 15 39.03 22.46 -7.53
CA ALA A 15 38.63 21.71 -8.71
C ALA A 15 38.63 20.18 -8.45
N PHE A 16 39.62 19.68 -7.70
CA PHE A 16 39.69 18.26 -7.32
C PHE A 16 38.59 17.85 -6.35
N LEU A 17 38.22 18.72 -5.38
CA LEU A 17 37.08 18.51 -4.48
C LEU A 17 35.73 18.57 -5.23
N PHE A 18 35.59 19.41 -6.25
CA PHE A 18 34.40 19.45 -7.10
C PHE A 18 34.25 18.19 -7.97
N VAL A 19 35.36 17.65 -8.48
CA VAL A 19 35.37 16.39 -9.25
C VAL A 19 35.10 15.19 -8.34
N LEU A 20 35.62 15.17 -7.10
CA LEU A 20 35.26 14.13 -6.13
C LEU A 20 33.78 14.19 -5.73
N ALA A 21 33.21 15.39 -5.53
CA ALA A 21 31.80 15.56 -5.24
C ALA A 21 30.89 15.15 -6.41
N ALA A 22 31.33 15.36 -7.66
CA ALA A 22 30.64 14.91 -8.86
C ALA A 22 30.70 13.36 -9.03
N LEU A 23 31.76 12.72 -8.57
CA LEU A 23 31.92 11.26 -8.63
C LEU A 23 31.05 10.55 -7.54
N THR A 24 30.79 11.18 -6.41
CA THR A 24 29.88 10.62 -5.39
C THR A 24 28.41 10.78 -5.76
N ALA A 25 28.05 11.75 -6.59
CA ALA A 25 26.70 11.91 -7.15
C ALA A 25 26.36 10.86 -8.24
N CYS A 26 27.34 10.20 -8.85
CA CYS A 26 27.12 9.12 -9.82
C CYS A 26 26.86 7.74 -9.23
N GLY A 27 26.93 7.55 -7.91
CA GLY A 27 26.78 6.25 -7.24
C GLY A 27 25.33 5.74 -7.09
N GLN A 28 24.30 6.51 -7.47
CA GLN A 28 22.88 6.13 -7.32
C GLN A 28 22.08 6.05 -8.62
N LYS A 29 22.72 6.19 -9.78
CA LYS A 29 22.04 6.00 -11.07
C LYS A 29 21.73 4.53 -11.30
N GLY A 30 20.47 4.12 -11.04
CA GLY A 30 19.98 2.78 -11.39
C GLY A 30 19.19 2.07 -10.29
N ARG A 31 19.17 2.59 -9.07
CA ARG A 31 18.40 2.01 -7.96
C ARG A 31 16.97 2.53 -7.99
N LEU A 32 15.99 1.62 -7.99
CA LEU A 32 14.58 1.98 -7.84
C LEU A 32 14.20 1.98 -6.35
N ARG A 33 13.24 2.81 -5.95
CA ARG A 33 12.68 2.86 -4.60
C ARG A 33 11.23 2.44 -4.68
N ILE A 34 10.84 1.47 -3.84
CA ILE A 34 9.45 1.04 -3.72
C ILE A 34 8.87 1.52 -2.39
N GLY A 35 7.83 2.34 -2.45
CA GLY A 35 7.02 2.73 -1.29
C GLY A 35 6.08 1.61 -0.89
N THR A 36 6.10 1.25 0.38
CA THR A 36 5.24 0.20 0.94
C THR A 36 4.29 0.76 1.99
N ALA A 37 4.34 0.27 3.21
CA ALA A 37 3.67 0.79 4.39
C ALA A 37 4.46 0.38 5.62
N GLY A 38 3.89 0.58 6.82
CA GLY A 38 4.46 0.16 8.08
C GLY A 38 4.76 -1.34 8.15
N GLU A 39 5.67 -1.71 9.02
CA GLU A 39 5.98 -3.12 9.31
C GLU A 39 4.75 -3.85 9.87
N GLY A 40 4.61 -5.14 9.59
CA GLY A 40 3.44 -5.95 9.95
C GLY A 40 2.29 -5.90 8.94
N GLY A 41 2.35 -5.04 7.93
CA GLY A 41 1.44 -5.02 6.78
C GLY A 41 1.99 -5.78 5.57
N ASN A 42 1.09 -6.26 4.72
CA ASN A 42 1.46 -7.10 3.56
C ASN A 42 2.28 -6.33 2.51
N TYR A 43 2.12 -5.01 2.37
CA TYR A 43 2.92 -4.19 1.44
C TYR A 43 4.41 -4.27 1.73
N ASN A 44 4.78 -4.21 3.02
CA ASN A 44 6.19 -4.26 3.41
C ASN A 44 6.80 -5.64 3.12
N SER A 45 6.07 -6.73 3.43
CA SER A 45 6.50 -8.10 3.14
C SER A 45 6.63 -8.33 1.63
N LEU A 46 5.62 -7.95 0.84
CA LEU A 46 5.65 -8.07 -0.61
C LEU A 46 6.76 -7.22 -1.25
N GLY A 47 6.93 -5.98 -0.78
CA GLY A 47 8.00 -5.11 -1.27
C GLY A 47 9.40 -5.68 -1.02
N LYS A 48 9.63 -6.28 0.16
CA LYS A 48 10.87 -7.00 0.47
C LYS A 48 11.06 -8.22 -0.42
N ALA A 49 10.04 -9.05 -0.60
CA ALA A 49 10.10 -10.23 -1.47
C ALA A 49 10.36 -9.85 -2.93
N LEU A 50 9.65 -8.86 -3.46
CA LEU A 50 9.85 -8.36 -4.82
C LEU A 50 11.26 -7.78 -5.00
N SER A 51 11.76 -7.01 -4.04
CA SER A 51 13.13 -6.50 -4.05
C SER A 51 14.17 -7.63 -4.11
N GLN A 52 14.02 -8.65 -3.27
CA GLN A 52 14.92 -9.80 -3.24
C GLN A 52 14.88 -10.60 -4.54
N THR A 53 13.71 -10.78 -5.13
CA THR A 53 13.50 -11.46 -6.40
C THR A 53 14.18 -10.70 -7.55
N LEU A 54 13.93 -9.39 -7.63
CA LEU A 54 14.45 -8.55 -8.71
C LEU A 54 15.98 -8.36 -8.67
N GLN A 55 16.61 -8.51 -7.51
CA GLN A 55 18.08 -8.41 -7.39
C GLN A 55 18.81 -9.63 -7.96
N LYS A 56 18.14 -10.79 -8.08
CA LYS A 56 18.72 -12.04 -8.57
C LYS A 56 18.78 -12.07 -10.10
N ASP A 57 19.59 -13.02 -10.63
CA ASP A 57 19.54 -13.39 -12.04
C ASP A 57 18.14 -13.97 -12.39
N PRO A 58 17.59 -13.68 -13.57
CA PRO A 58 18.18 -12.89 -14.65
C PRO A 58 17.91 -11.38 -14.56
N TYR A 59 17.15 -10.90 -13.57
CA TYR A 59 16.59 -9.54 -13.56
C TYR A 59 17.62 -8.45 -13.25
N LYS A 60 18.45 -8.63 -12.22
CA LYS A 60 19.53 -7.70 -11.80
C LYS A 60 19.07 -6.26 -11.58
N ILE A 61 17.82 -6.08 -11.12
CA ILE A 61 17.24 -4.75 -10.79
C ILE A 61 17.38 -4.52 -9.28
N ASN A 62 18.07 -3.46 -8.91
CA ASN A 62 18.21 -3.09 -7.51
C ASN A 62 17.01 -2.25 -7.07
N VAL A 63 16.23 -2.76 -6.12
CA VAL A 63 15.06 -2.08 -5.54
C VAL A 63 15.28 -1.89 -4.05
N GLU A 64 15.14 -0.66 -3.58
CA GLU A 64 15.17 -0.30 -2.16
C GLU A 64 13.76 -0.18 -1.61
N VAL A 65 13.44 -0.91 -0.55
CA VAL A 65 12.15 -0.82 0.12
C VAL A 65 12.13 0.38 1.05
N LYS A 66 11.11 1.22 0.92
CA LYS A 66 10.85 2.40 1.77
C LYS A 66 9.57 2.17 2.57
N THR A 67 9.70 2.19 3.88
CA THR A 67 8.55 2.24 4.79
C THR A 67 7.93 3.64 4.74
N THR A 68 6.61 3.70 4.58
CA THR A 68 5.81 4.93 4.50
C THR A 68 4.56 4.79 5.36
N ALA A 69 3.74 5.84 5.42
CA ALA A 69 2.43 5.77 6.08
C ALA A 69 1.38 4.98 5.27
N GLY A 70 1.66 4.59 4.03
CA GLY A 70 0.76 3.80 3.18
C GLY A 70 0.29 4.53 1.92
N SER A 71 -0.93 4.23 1.46
CA SER A 71 -1.38 4.52 0.08
C SER A 71 -1.30 5.99 -0.32
N ALA A 72 -1.85 6.92 0.46
CA ALA A 72 -1.84 8.34 0.08
C ALA A 72 -0.42 8.95 0.13
N ALA A 73 0.39 8.54 1.13
CA ALA A 73 1.79 8.94 1.20
C ALA A 73 2.57 8.43 -0.03
N ASN A 74 2.35 7.17 -0.42
CA ASN A 74 2.99 6.54 -1.58
C ASN A 74 2.67 7.28 -2.88
N ILE A 75 1.41 7.62 -3.11
CA ILE A 75 0.96 8.34 -4.30
C ILE A 75 1.61 9.74 -4.36
N ARG A 76 1.65 10.47 -3.23
CA ARG A 76 2.34 11.76 -3.18
C ARG A 76 3.81 11.63 -3.54
N LEU A 77 4.49 10.64 -2.97
CA LEU A 77 5.92 10.42 -3.22
C LEU A 77 6.20 10.01 -4.66
N LEU A 78 5.33 9.20 -5.30
CA LEU A 78 5.39 8.90 -6.73
C LEU A 78 5.21 10.16 -7.59
N SER A 79 4.17 10.94 -7.33
CA SER A 79 3.87 12.18 -8.07
C SER A 79 4.98 13.22 -7.98
N GLN A 80 5.79 13.17 -6.91
CA GLN A 80 6.91 14.07 -6.65
C GLN A 80 8.27 13.47 -7.03
N ASP A 81 8.31 12.31 -7.69
CA ASP A 81 9.53 11.59 -8.11
C ASP A 81 10.45 11.15 -6.95
N TYR A 82 9.91 11.02 -5.74
CA TYR A 82 10.66 10.45 -4.61
C TYR A 82 10.65 8.92 -4.59
N LEU A 83 9.75 8.30 -5.35
CA LEU A 83 9.66 6.86 -5.54
C LEU A 83 9.55 6.53 -7.03
N GLU A 84 10.08 5.38 -7.43
CA GLU A 84 9.91 4.83 -8.77
C GLU A 84 8.79 3.79 -8.81
N LEU A 85 8.52 3.13 -7.68
CA LEU A 85 7.48 2.13 -7.51
C LEU A 85 6.72 2.38 -6.21
N ALA A 86 5.47 1.94 -6.13
CA ALA A 86 4.71 1.92 -4.89
C ALA A 86 3.59 0.90 -4.90
N ILE A 87 3.11 0.50 -3.73
CA ILE A 87 1.86 -0.25 -3.57
C ILE A 87 0.83 0.68 -2.92
N ALA A 88 -0.37 0.75 -3.48
CA ALA A 88 -1.44 1.58 -2.96
C ALA A 88 -2.81 0.94 -3.20
N GLN A 89 -3.80 1.33 -2.40
CA GLN A 89 -5.19 0.89 -2.53
C GLN A 89 -5.88 1.55 -3.71
N SER A 90 -6.73 0.80 -4.42
CA SER A 90 -7.46 1.26 -5.61
C SER A 90 -8.34 2.48 -5.33
N ASP A 91 -9.00 2.54 -4.18
CA ASP A 91 -9.84 3.66 -3.76
C ASP A 91 -9.06 4.96 -3.55
N VAL A 92 -7.85 4.86 -2.98
CA VAL A 92 -6.96 6.02 -2.78
C VAL A 92 -6.37 6.47 -4.13
N ILE A 93 -6.04 5.50 -5.00
CA ILE A 93 -5.58 5.78 -6.36
C ILE A 93 -6.63 6.57 -7.13
N ASP A 94 -7.87 6.09 -7.15
CA ASP A 94 -9.00 6.73 -7.85
C ASP A 94 -9.18 8.17 -7.45
N GLU A 95 -9.31 8.40 -6.14
CA GLU A 95 -9.58 9.73 -5.62
C GLU A 95 -8.41 10.69 -5.89
N MET A 96 -7.18 10.26 -5.60
CA MET A 96 -6.01 11.14 -5.78
C MET A 96 -5.69 11.37 -7.26
N TYR A 97 -5.96 10.39 -8.13
CA TYR A 97 -5.75 10.55 -9.57
C TYR A 97 -6.81 11.46 -10.22
N ALA A 98 -8.07 11.33 -9.82
CA ALA A 98 -9.16 12.20 -10.30
C ALA A 98 -9.09 13.60 -9.69
N GLY A 99 -8.66 13.72 -8.42
CA GLY A 99 -8.84 14.89 -7.60
C GLY A 99 -10.27 14.99 -7.07
N THR A 100 -10.49 15.90 -6.14
CA THR A 100 -11.81 16.23 -5.60
C THR A 100 -12.05 17.72 -5.71
N LEU A 101 -13.23 18.20 -5.26
CA LEU A 101 -13.49 19.66 -5.20
C LEU A 101 -12.47 20.41 -4.34
N ASP A 102 -11.92 19.74 -3.33
CA ASP A 102 -11.01 20.34 -2.35
C ASP A 102 -9.53 19.94 -2.55
N THR A 103 -9.26 18.96 -3.43
CA THR A 103 -7.90 18.44 -3.65
C THR A 103 -7.54 18.39 -5.13
N GLN A 104 -6.36 18.90 -5.45
CA GLN A 104 -5.83 18.83 -6.82
C GLN A 104 -5.50 17.39 -7.21
N ALA A 105 -5.85 17.01 -8.45
CA ALA A 105 -5.47 15.72 -9.03
C ALA A 105 -3.94 15.52 -9.00
N MET A 106 -3.52 14.34 -8.59
CA MET A 106 -2.12 13.93 -8.61
C MET A 106 -1.87 13.00 -9.79
N LYS A 107 -0.86 13.33 -10.58
CA LYS A 107 -0.47 12.62 -11.81
C LYS A 107 1.02 12.28 -11.76
N GLY A 108 1.54 11.71 -12.84
CA GLY A 108 2.94 11.34 -12.98
C GLY A 108 3.23 9.91 -12.54
N TYR A 109 2.18 9.10 -12.40
CA TYR A 109 2.28 7.68 -12.10
C TYR A 109 1.20 6.87 -12.83
N SER A 110 1.46 5.60 -13.06
CA SER A 110 0.61 4.67 -13.79
C SER A 110 0.60 3.29 -13.13
N ALA A 111 -0.38 2.47 -13.46
CA ALA A 111 -0.52 1.13 -12.91
C ALA A 111 0.43 0.12 -13.57
N ILE A 112 0.88 -0.86 -12.78
CA ILE A 112 1.57 -2.05 -13.28
C ILE A 112 0.63 -3.26 -13.22
N ALA A 113 0.01 -3.50 -12.05
CA ALA A 113 -0.88 -4.64 -11.83
C ALA A 113 -1.75 -4.44 -10.59
N SER A 114 -3.01 -4.86 -10.65
CA SER A 114 -3.78 -5.20 -9.46
C SER A 114 -3.22 -6.49 -8.85
N LEU A 115 -3.13 -6.56 -7.52
CA LEU A 115 -2.42 -7.64 -6.81
C LEU A 115 -3.38 -8.59 -6.08
N TYR A 116 -3.98 -8.14 -5.01
CA TYR A 116 -4.86 -8.93 -4.14
C TYR A 116 -5.89 -8.03 -3.44
N PRO A 117 -7.03 -8.60 -3.02
CA PRO A 117 -8.02 -7.87 -2.25
C PRO A 117 -7.54 -7.58 -0.82
N GLU A 118 -7.94 -6.43 -0.31
CA GLU A 118 -7.65 -5.96 1.03
C GLU A 118 -8.97 -5.74 1.77
N PRO A 119 -9.47 -6.76 2.50
CA PRO A 119 -10.64 -6.59 3.35
C PRO A 119 -10.36 -5.57 4.47
N VAL A 120 -11.36 -4.72 4.74
CA VAL A 120 -11.35 -3.84 5.89
C VAL A 120 -11.69 -4.66 7.12
N GLN A 121 -10.77 -4.75 8.05
CA GLN A 121 -10.86 -5.55 9.26
C GLN A 121 -10.99 -4.62 10.46
N ILE A 122 -12.10 -4.69 11.17
CA ILE A 122 -12.29 -3.99 12.44
C ILE A 122 -12.07 -5.01 13.55
N VAL A 123 -10.96 -4.87 14.26
CA VAL A 123 -10.51 -5.82 15.28
C VAL A 123 -10.82 -5.25 16.66
N VAL A 124 -11.40 -6.08 17.50
CA VAL A 124 -11.72 -5.77 18.89
C VAL A 124 -11.30 -6.93 19.80
N ARG A 125 -11.14 -6.70 21.11
CA ARG A 125 -10.99 -7.82 22.03
C ARG A 125 -12.30 -8.61 22.13
N ALA A 126 -12.20 -9.92 22.22
CA ALA A 126 -13.37 -10.81 22.26
C ALA A 126 -14.32 -10.53 23.45
N ASP A 127 -13.78 -9.96 24.53
CA ASP A 127 -14.54 -9.60 25.76
C ASP A 127 -15.06 -8.14 25.75
N SER A 128 -14.87 -7.40 24.65
CA SER A 128 -15.22 -5.97 24.56
C SER A 128 -16.71 -5.66 24.53
N GLY A 129 -17.55 -6.66 24.15
CA GLY A 129 -18.98 -6.46 23.92
C GLY A 129 -19.31 -5.66 22.66
N ILE A 130 -18.32 -5.33 21.80
CA ILE A 130 -18.51 -4.66 20.51
C ILE A 130 -18.81 -5.72 19.46
N ALA A 131 -20.00 -5.72 18.87
CA ALA A 131 -20.46 -6.69 17.89
C ALA A 131 -20.81 -6.06 16.52
N SER A 132 -20.97 -4.73 16.47
CA SER A 132 -21.31 -3.98 15.26
C SER A 132 -20.50 -2.69 15.17
N VAL A 133 -20.43 -2.10 13.96
CA VAL A 133 -19.78 -0.79 13.76
C VAL A 133 -20.44 0.29 14.63
N SER A 134 -21.74 0.22 14.84
CA SER A 134 -22.47 1.20 15.68
C SER A 134 -22.03 1.18 17.14
N ASP A 135 -21.53 0.04 17.66
CA ASP A 135 -21.04 -0.07 19.03
C ASP A 135 -19.71 0.66 19.27
N LEU A 136 -19.09 1.18 18.22
CA LEU A 136 -17.89 2.02 18.31
C LEU A 136 -18.21 3.43 18.87
N ALA A 137 -19.47 3.81 19.00
CA ALA A 137 -19.85 5.07 19.64
C ALA A 137 -19.30 5.14 21.07
N GLY A 138 -18.62 6.23 21.42
CA GLY A 138 -17.98 6.44 22.72
C GLY A 138 -16.65 5.71 22.91
N LYS A 139 -16.19 4.93 21.93
CA LYS A 139 -14.99 4.10 22.01
C LYS A 139 -13.73 4.84 21.56
N LYS A 140 -12.57 4.34 21.97
CA LYS A 140 -11.26 4.76 21.46
C LYS A 140 -10.87 3.83 20.30
N VAL A 141 -10.77 4.39 19.09
CA VAL A 141 -10.61 3.62 17.87
C VAL A 141 -9.36 4.06 17.11
N SER A 142 -8.44 3.13 16.84
CA SER A 142 -7.37 3.36 15.88
C SER A 142 -7.91 3.23 14.47
N VAL A 143 -7.77 4.29 13.69
CA VAL A 143 -8.22 4.34 12.28
C VAL A 143 -7.08 4.16 11.28
N GLY A 144 -5.91 3.74 11.72
CA GLY A 144 -4.69 3.67 10.92
C GLY A 144 -3.85 4.94 10.98
N GLU A 145 -2.70 4.92 10.34
CA GLU A 145 -1.82 6.09 10.25
C GLU A 145 -2.49 7.24 9.48
N ALA A 146 -2.12 8.46 9.81
CA ALA A 146 -2.46 9.60 8.97
C ALA A 146 -1.91 9.38 7.55
N ASP A 147 -2.67 9.73 6.52
CA ASP A 147 -2.34 9.51 5.12
C ASP A 147 -2.29 8.02 4.68
N SER A 148 -2.86 7.12 5.46
CA SER A 148 -3.04 5.73 5.05
C SER A 148 -4.37 5.50 4.33
N GLY A 149 -4.46 4.44 3.53
CA GLY A 149 -5.73 4.00 2.96
C GLY A 149 -6.69 3.49 4.03
N THR A 150 -6.17 2.88 5.11
CA THR A 150 -6.97 2.44 6.27
C THR A 150 -7.71 3.62 6.92
N GLN A 151 -7.04 4.77 7.09
CA GLN A 151 -7.68 5.97 7.62
C GLN A 151 -8.86 6.43 6.76
N LYS A 152 -8.68 6.38 5.44
CA LYS A 152 -9.74 6.74 4.49
C LYS A 152 -10.93 5.77 4.59
N ASN A 153 -10.67 4.46 4.54
CA ASN A 153 -11.73 3.46 4.66
C ASN A 153 -12.47 3.56 5.99
N ALA A 154 -11.75 3.74 7.10
CA ALA A 154 -12.36 3.93 8.41
C ALA A 154 -13.27 5.16 8.44
N ALA A 155 -12.84 6.29 7.88
CA ALA A 155 -13.65 7.51 7.83
C ALA A 155 -14.95 7.31 7.03
N GLN A 156 -14.88 6.67 5.85
CA GLN A 156 -16.03 6.38 4.99
C GLN A 156 -17.01 5.40 5.66
N ILE A 157 -16.50 4.34 6.28
CA ILE A 157 -17.32 3.33 6.97
C ILE A 157 -17.99 3.97 8.21
N LEU A 158 -17.24 4.64 9.07
CA LEU A 158 -17.80 5.32 10.24
C LEU A 158 -18.90 6.31 9.84
N GLN A 159 -18.67 7.09 8.79
CA GLN A 159 -19.66 8.04 8.26
C GLN A 159 -20.93 7.33 7.75
N ALA A 160 -20.80 6.21 7.04
CA ALA A 160 -21.93 5.43 6.54
C ALA A 160 -22.79 4.86 7.67
N TYR A 161 -22.20 4.56 8.83
CA TYR A 161 -22.90 4.14 10.05
C TYR A 161 -23.33 5.33 10.93
N GLY A 162 -23.20 6.58 10.44
CA GLY A 162 -23.62 7.78 11.18
C GLY A 162 -22.69 8.17 12.34
N LEU A 163 -21.50 7.58 12.40
CA LEU A 163 -20.50 7.89 13.44
C LEU A 163 -19.59 9.04 12.97
N THR A 164 -19.64 10.14 13.69
CA THR A 164 -18.77 11.31 13.45
C THR A 164 -17.59 11.32 14.43
N SER A 165 -16.55 12.07 14.11
CA SER A 165 -15.36 12.21 14.97
C SER A 165 -15.65 12.70 16.40
N ASN A 166 -16.82 13.33 16.64
CA ASN A 166 -17.25 13.75 17.97
C ASN A 166 -17.91 12.62 18.78
N MET A 167 -18.26 11.51 18.14
CA MET A 167 -18.95 10.38 18.76
C MET A 167 -18.00 9.27 19.22
N LEU A 168 -16.72 9.35 18.89
CA LEU A 168 -15.68 8.40 19.27
C LEU A 168 -14.33 9.11 19.42
N THR A 169 -13.38 8.49 20.11
CA THR A 169 -12.02 9.03 20.22
C THR A 169 -11.15 8.40 19.14
N VAL A 170 -10.90 9.15 18.07
CA VAL A 170 -10.05 8.71 16.95
C VAL A 170 -8.58 8.79 17.33
N GLN A 171 -7.82 7.72 16.99
CA GLN A 171 -6.38 7.63 17.16
C GLN A 171 -5.74 7.28 15.80
N ASN A 172 -4.68 8.01 15.43
CA ASN A 172 -3.86 7.63 14.28
C ASN A 172 -2.63 6.87 14.77
N MET A 173 -2.53 5.59 14.44
CA MET A 173 -1.48 4.69 14.89
C MET A 173 -1.02 3.79 13.74
N THR A 174 0.24 3.38 13.78
CA THR A 174 0.72 2.24 12.98
C THR A 174 -0.02 0.97 13.39
N TYR A 175 -0.04 -0.04 12.53
CA TYR A 175 -0.65 -1.34 12.89
C TYR A 175 0.00 -1.97 14.13
N ALA A 176 1.32 -1.84 14.28
CA ALA A 176 2.05 -2.37 15.43
C ALA A 176 1.67 -1.65 16.73
N GLU A 177 1.56 -0.33 16.70
CA GLU A 177 1.11 0.47 17.87
C GLU A 177 -0.34 0.15 18.22
N ALA A 178 -1.23 0.09 17.21
CA ALA A 178 -2.65 -0.21 17.42
C ALA A 178 -2.86 -1.62 17.97
N SER A 179 -2.15 -2.63 17.44
CA SER A 179 -2.19 -4.00 17.94
C SER A 179 -1.76 -4.09 19.40
N LYS A 180 -0.67 -3.42 19.78
CA LYS A 180 -0.21 -3.35 21.17
C LYS A 180 -1.24 -2.66 22.05
N ALA A 181 -1.76 -1.50 21.63
CA ALA A 181 -2.73 -0.72 22.38
C ALA A 181 -4.08 -1.45 22.54
N LEU A 182 -4.50 -2.24 21.54
CA LEU A 182 -5.68 -3.10 21.66
C LEU A 182 -5.44 -4.26 22.63
N GLY A 183 -4.25 -4.88 22.56
CA GLY A 183 -3.86 -5.96 23.47
C GLY A 183 -3.80 -5.55 24.93
N ASP A 184 -3.29 -4.37 25.24
CA ASP A 184 -3.21 -3.83 26.62
C ASP A 184 -4.49 -3.08 27.06
N GLY A 185 -5.47 -2.90 26.17
CA GLY A 185 -6.74 -2.26 26.47
C GLY A 185 -6.71 -0.73 26.47
N SER A 186 -5.65 -0.11 25.94
CA SER A 186 -5.55 1.36 25.80
C SER A 186 -6.49 1.92 24.73
N ILE A 187 -6.86 1.08 23.74
CA ILE A 187 -7.91 1.34 22.76
C ILE A 187 -8.93 0.20 22.75
N ASP A 188 -10.12 0.46 22.20
CA ASP A 188 -11.24 -0.50 22.16
C ASP A 188 -11.33 -1.25 20.83
N ALA A 189 -10.92 -0.61 19.74
CA ALA A 189 -10.92 -1.19 18.39
C ALA A 189 -9.80 -0.65 17.52
N MET A 190 -9.39 -1.43 16.51
CA MET A 190 -8.49 -0.97 15.45
C MET A 190 -9.03 -1.34 14.07
N PHE A 191 -8.92 -0.41 13.14
CA PHE A 191 -9.08 -0.68 11.71
C PHE A 191 -7.76 -1.17 11.12
N CYS A 192 -7.87 -2.15 10.24
CA CYS A 192 -6.76 -2.67 9.44
C CYS A 192 -7.29 -3.03 8.04
N THR A 193 -6.92 -2.25 7.02
CA THR A 193 -7.21 -2.59 5.61
C THR A 193 -5.98 -3.24 5.03
N ALA A 194 -6.00 -4.54 4.92
CA ALA A 194 -4.89 -5.36 4.45
C ALA A 194 -5.42 -6.71 4.00
N GLY A 195 -4.67 -7.42 3.15
CA GLY A 195 -5.00 -8.81 2.82
C GLY A 195 -5.12 -9.67 4.09
N ALA A 196 -6.05 -10.60 4.09
CA ALA A 196 -6.27 -11.53 5.20
C ALA A 196 -5.69 -12.92 4.84
N PRO A 197 -4.94 -13.55 5.79
CA PRO A 197 -4.59 -13.03 7.10
C PRO A 197 -3.58 -11.88 7.06
N ALA A 198 -3.75 -10.88 7.94
CA ALA A 198 -2.75 -9.85 8.20
C ALA A 198 -1.85 -10.27 9.37
N GLN A 199 -0.53 -10.20 9.20
CA GLN A 199 0.43 -10.69 10.21
C GLN A 199 0.19 -10.05 11.58
N VAL A 200 -0.06 -8.74 11.63
CA VAL A 200 -0.32 -8.01 12.87
C VAL A 200 -1.53 -8.54 13.65
N ILE A 201 -2.59 -8.99 12.95
CA ILE A 201 -3.78 -9.56 13.58
C ILE A 201 -3.51 -11.01 14.00
N THR A 202 -2.75 -11.75 13.19
CA THR A 202 -2.30 -13.12 13.52
C THR A 202 -1.49 -13.12 14.80
N ASP A 203 -0.52 -12.23 14.94
CA ASP A 203 0.33 -12.11 16.13
C ASP A 203 -0.50 -11.70 17.37
N LEU A 204 -1.40 -10.73 17.21
CA LEU A 204 -2.29 -10.29 18.28
C LEU A 204 -3.20 -11.42 18.75
N SER A 205 -3.88 -12.12 17.82
CA SER A 205 -4.79 -13.23 18.16
C SER A 205 -4.08 -14.42 18.82
N GLY A 206 -2.78 -14.52 18.62
CA GLY A 206 -1.91 -15.51 19.30
C GLY A 206 -1.79 -15.27 20.80
N THR A 207 -1.89 -14.03 21.26
CA THR A 207 -1.66 -13.59 22.65
C THR A 207 -2.91 -13.03 23.32
N THR A 208 -3.81 -12.42 22.58
CA THR A 208 -5.04 -11.78 23.08
C THR A 208 -6.23 -12.31 22.28
N PRO A 209 -7.28 -12.84 22.93
CA PRO A 209 -8.50 -13.21 22.23
C PRO A 209 -9.14 -12.00 21.55
N VAL A 210 -9.34 -12.09 20.23
CA VAL A 210 -9.91 -11.01 19.41
C VAL A 210 -11.15 -11.51 18.65
N SER A 211 -11.99 -10.56 18.25
CA SER A 211 -13.10 -10.75 17.32
C SER A 211 -13.01 -9.73 16.18
N LEU A 212 -13.54 -10.07 15.03
CA LEU A 212 -13.75 -9.15 13.92
C LEU A 212 -15.18 -8.64 13.92
N VAL A 213 -15.35 -7.33 13.76
CA VAL A 213 -16.67 -6.70 13.65
C VAL A 213 -17.08 -6.69 12.16
N PRO A 214 -18.27 -7.23 11.80
CA PRO A 214 -18.72 -7.26 10.43
C PRO A 214 -19.07 -5.87 9.89
N ILE A 215 -18.87 -5.69 8.58
CA ILE A 215 -19.32 -4.52 7.81
C ILE A 215 -20.34 -5.04 6.81
N GLU A 216 -21.62 -4.97 7.17
CA GLU A 216 -22.70 -5.63 6.43
C GLU A 216 -24.00 -4.81 6.44
N GLY A 217 -25.04 -5.35 5.82
CA GLY A 217 -26.37 -4.76 5.78
C GLY A 217 -26.47 -3.54 4.86
N GLN A 218 -27.45 -2.69 5.13
CA GLN A 218 -27.78 -1.53 4.28
C GLN A 218 -26.60 -0.57 4.11
N GLN A 219 -25.78 -0.38 5.15
CA GLN A 219 -24.62 0.52 5.09
C GLN A 219 -23.55 0.01 4.13
N SER A 220 -23.30 -1.30 4.14
CA SER A 220 -22.42 -1.95 3.17
C SER A 220 -22.94 -1.81 1.73
N ASP A 221 -24.27 -1.95 1.52
CA ASP A 221 -24.90 -1.76 0.22
C ASP A 221 -24.81 -0.30 -0.27
N LEU A 222 -24.98 0.66 0.64
CA LEU A 222 -24.81 2.08 0.32
C LEU A 222 -23.35 2.39 -0.08
N LEU A 223 -22.36 1.83 0.63
CA LEU A 223 -20.95 2.05 0.32
C LEU A 223 -20.57 1.45 -1.03
N THR A 224 -20.98 0.21 -1.32
CA THR A 224 -20.72 -0.42 -2.63
C THR A 224 -21.48 0.23 -3.78
N GLY A 225 -22.65 0.81 -3.53
CA GLY A 225 -23.40 1.58 -4.51
C GLY A 225 -22.84 2.97 -4.79
N ALA A 226 -22.26 3.61 -3.76
CA ALA A 226 -21.68 4.95 -3.88
C ALA A 226 -20.24 4.94 -4.43
N TYR A 227 -19.50 3.88 -4.17
CA TYR A 227 -18.08 3.77 -4.47
C TYR A 227 -17.78 2.47 -5.22
N GLY A 228 -17.50 2.57 -6.51
CA GLY A 228 -17.23 1.42 -7.37
C GLY A 228 -15.96 0.63 -7.06
N PHE A 229 -15.11 1.13 -6.18
CA PHE A 229 -13.91 0.46 -5.71
C PHE A 229 -14.13 -0.47 -4.52
N TYR A 230 -15.26 -0.38 -3.81
CA TYR A 230 -15.61 -1.35 -2.76
C TYR A 230 -16.30 -2.59 -3.35
N ALA A 231 -15.84 -3.75 -2.93
CA ALA A 231 -16.51 -5.02 -3.15
C ALA A 231 -16.87 -5.67 -1.80
N LYS A 232 -17.98 -6.40 -1.75
CA LYS A 232 -18.27 -7.27 -0.60
C LYS A 232 -17.27 -8.41 -0.54
N ALA A 233 -16.77 -8.70 0.63
CA ALA A 233 -15.79 -9.75 0.89
C ALA A 233 -16.18 -10.55 2.14
N VAL A 234 -15.61 -11.74 2.24
CA VAL A 234 -15.74 -12.61 3.42
C VAL A 234 -14.35 -12.97 3.90
N ILE A 235 -14.11 -12.81 5.19
CA ILE A 235 -12.93 -13.34 5.86
C ILE A 235 -13.34 -14.71 6.41
N PRO A 236 -12.81 -15.82 5.87
CA PRO A 236 -13.24 -17.15 6.24
C PRO A 236 -12.99 -17.48 7.71
N ALA A 237 -13.84 -18.32 8.28
CA ALA A 237 -13.62 -18.91 9.60
C ALA A 237 -12.23 -19.56 9.68
N GLY A 238 -11.57 -19.42 10.83
CA GLY A 238 -10.23 -19.96 11.04
C GLY A 238 -9.08 -19.15 10.46
N THR A 239 -9.35 -17.98 9.82
CA THR A 239 -8.30 -17.05 9.35
C THR A 239 -7.44 -16.57 10.53
N TYR A 240 -8.05 -16.30 11.67
CA TYR A 240 -7.36 -15.92 12.90
C TYR A 240 -7.72 -16.85 14.05
N LYS A 241 -6.83 -16.97 15.03
CA LYS A 241 -7.06 -17.80 16.21
C LYS A 241 -8.30 -17.33 16.97
N GLY A 242 -9.26 -18.25 17.15
CA GLY A 242 -10.52 -17.98 17.85
C GLY A 242 -11.60 -17.33 16.99
N GLN A 243 -11.38 -17.17 15.69
CA GLN A 243 -12.43 -16.78 14.74
C GLN A 243 -13.13 -18.04 14.21
N ASP A 244 -14.27 -18.40 14.80
CA ASP A 244 -14.97 -19.65 14.52
C ASP A 244 -16.04 -19.53 13.42
N SER A 245 -16.28 -18.33 12.89
CA SER A 245 -17.26 -18.06 11.84
C SER A 245 -16.71 -17.11 10.78
N ASP A 246 -17.30 -17.18 9.58
CA ASP A 246 -17.07 -16.23 8.52
C ASP A 246 -17.46 -14.82 8.95
N VAL A 247 -16.70 -13.81 8.50
CA VAL A 247 -17.00 -12.40 8.77
C VAL A 247 -17.16 -11.65 7.45
N THR A 248 -18.38 -11.12 7.22
CA THR A 248 -18.67 -10.27 6.06
C THR A 248 -18.05 -8.88 6.25
N THR A 249 -17.42 -8.36 5.21
CA THR A 249 -16.80 -7.06 5.20
C THR A 249 -16.77 -6.45 3.80
N LEU A 250 -16.13 -5.29 3.66
CA LEU A 250 -15.82 -4.65 2.38
C LEU A 250 -14.33 -4.80 2.09
N ALA A 251 -13.98 -4.90 0.82
CA ALA A 251 -12.59 -4.93 0.38
C ALA A 251 -12.34 -3.90 -0.74
N VAL A 252 -11.12 -3.43 -0.81
CA VAL A 252 -10.53 -2.70 -1.94
C VAL A 252 -9.42 -3.56 -2.54
N MET A 253 -8.85 -3.15 -3.69
CA MET A 253 -7.72 -3.86 -4.29
C MET A 253 -6.40 -3.15 -3.97
N SER A 254 -5.34 -3.91 -3.72
CA SER A 254 -3.98 -3.40 -3.75
C SER A 254 -3.48 -3.35 -5.18
N VAL A 255 -2.75 -2.30 -5.54
CA VAL A 255 -2.22 -2.08 -6.89
C VAL A 255 -0.74 -1.71 -6.82
N LEU A 256 0.07 -2.36 -7.65
CA LEU A 256 1.45 -1.96 -7.88
C LEU A 256 1.49 -0.84 -8.91
N LEU A 257 2.14 0.26 -8.57
CA LEU A 257 2.26 1.49 -9.35
C LEU A 257 3.72 1.75 -9.74
N ALA A 258 3.91 2.50 -10.82
CA ALA A 258 5.20 3.06 -11.21
C ALA A 258 5.11 4.56 -11.47
N SER A 259 6.19 5.31 -11.24
CA SER A 259 6.36 6.66 -11.78
C SER A 259 6.43 6.58 -13.31
N ASP A 260 5.73 7.49 -14.01
CA ASP A 260 5.75 7.59 -15.48
C ASP A 260 7.16 7.85 -16.05
N LYS A 261 8.10 8.28 -15.20
CA LYS A 261 9.51 8.49 -15.56
C LYS A 261 10.37 7.23 -15.48
N THR A 262 9.84 6.14 -14.92
CA THR A 262 10.57 4.87 -14.85
C THR A 262 10.67 4.28 -16.26
N PRO A 263 11.86 3.83 -16.71
CA PRO A 263 12.02 3.29 -18.06
C PRO A 263 11.09 2.09 -18.33
N ALA A 264 10.45 2.08 -19.52
CA ALA A 264 9.48 1.06 -19.91
C ALA A 264 10.03 -0.37 -19.89
N ASP A 265 11.30 -0.55 -20.30
CA ASP A 265 12.01 -1.82 -20.29
C ASP A 265 12.17 -2.39 -18.87
N LYS A 266 12.40 -1.52 -17.89
CA LYS A 266 12.46 -1.93 -16.48
C LYS A 266 11.09 -2.36 -15.96
N ILE A 267 10.04 -1.60 -16.27
CA ILE A 267 8.67 -1.95 -15.83
C ILE A 267 8.19 -3.23 -16.52
N TYR A 268 8.49 -3.42 -17.80
CA TYR A 268 8.24 -4.68 -18.50
C TYR A 268 8.91 -5.87 -17.78
N THR A 269 10.18 -5.71 -17.40
CA THR A 269 10.93 -6.75 -16.67
C THR A 269 10.34 -7.01 -15.28
N ILE A 270 10.00 -5.96 -14.53
CA ILE A 270 9.37 -6.08 -13.19
C ILE A 270 8.02 -6.78 -13.29
N LYS A 271 7.20 -6.41 -14.29
CA LYS A 271 5.91 -7.05 -14.55
C LYS A 271 6.08 -8.54 -14.86
N GLY A 272 7.02 -8.88 -15.76
CA GLY A 272 7.33 -10.26 -16.09
C GLY A 272 7.81 -11.07 -14.88
N ALA A 273 8.67 -10.49 -14.03
CA ALA A 273 9.14 -11.12 -12.80
C ALA A 273 7.99 -11.35 -11.80
N LEU A 274 7.06 -10.38 -11.64
CA LEU A 274 5.90 -10.50 -10.75
C LEU A 274 5.07 -11.76 -11.07
N PHE A 275 4.82 -12.04 -12.34
CA PHE A 275 4.03 -13.20 -12.78
C PHE A 275 4.82 -14.51 -12.80
N LYS A 276 6.07 -14.46 -13.24
CA LYS A 276 6.93 -15.64 -13.30
C LYS A 276 7.27 -16.18 -11.92
N GLU A 277 7.51 -15.31 -10.96
CA GLU A 277 7.95 -15.65 -9.60
C GLU A 277 6.79 -15.61 -8.58
N LYS A 278 5.53 -15.65 -9.05
CA LYS A 278 4.34 -15.50 -8.20
C LYS A 278 4.30 -16.47 -7.02
N THR A 279 4.75 -17.71 -7.18
CA THR A 279 4.80 -18.70 -6.10
C THR A 279 5.75 -18.24 -4.99
N ALA A 280 6.96 -17.82 -5.32
CA ALA A 280 7.93 -17.32 -4.34
C ALA A 280 7.46 -16.01 -3.66
N LEU A 281 6.71 -15.19 -4.38
CA LEU A 281 6.10 -13.97 -3.81
C LEU A 281 4.95 -14.32 -2.86
N ASN A 282 4.10 -15.30 -3.21
CA ASN A 282 3.03 -15.80 -2.32
C ASN A 282 3.61 -16.39 -1.04
N ASP A 283 4.66 -17.20 -1.14
CA ASP A 283 5.30 -17.81 0.03
C ASP A 283 5.87 -16.77 1.01
N ALA A 284 6.16 -15.56 0.52
CA ALA A 284 6.74 -14.49 1.32
C ALA A 284 5.70 -13.58 2.00
N VAL A 285 4.42 -13.71 1.66
CA VAL A 285 3.33 -12.92 2.24
C VAL A 285 2.24 -13.87 2.74
N PRO A 286 1.56 -13.54 3.86
CA PRO A 286 0.52 -14.40 4.42
C PRO A 286 -0.79 -14.40 3.60
N VAL A 287 -0.83 -13.66 2.50
CA VAL A 287 -2.00 -13.48 1.62
C VAL A 287 -1.83 -14.34 0.38
N GLU A 288 -2.79 -15.20 0.11
CA GLU A 288 -2.88 -15.85 -1.18
C GLU A 288 -3.39 -14.85 -2.22
N PHE A 289 -2.55 -14.52 -3.21
CA PHE A 289 -2.99 -13.72 -4.34
C PHE A 289 -2.89 -14.51 -5.64
N ASP A 290 -4.04 -14.65 -6.27
CA ASP A 290 -4.18 -15.34 -7.55
C ASP A 290 -3.78 -14.39 -8.68
N LEU A 291 -2.47 -14.20 -8.84
CA LEU A 291 -1.91 -13.40 -9.92
C LEU A 291 -2.12 -14.09 -11.26
N GLN A 292 -3.18 -13.67 -11.95
CA GLN A 292 -3.48 -14.01 -13.35
C GLN A 292 -3.47 -12.70 -14.15
N GLU A 293 -2.94 -12.74 -15.36
CA GLU A 293 -2.80 -11.55 -16.20
C GLU A 293 -4.14 -10.84 -16.44
N GLN A 294 -5.22 -11.60 -16.65
CA GLN A 294 -6.55 -11.04 -16.84
C GLN A 294 -7.08 -10.34 -15.58
N LYS A 295 -6.90 -10.96 -14.40
CA LYS A 295 -7.33 -10.37 -13.12
C LYS A 295 -6.51 -9.14 -12.73
N ALA A 296 -5.25 -9.12 -13.12
CA ALA A 296 -4.33 -8.03 -12.76
C ALA A 296 -4.62 -6.69 -13.48
N VAL A 297 -5.55 -6.68 -14.44
CA VAL A 297 -6.04 -5.45 -15.07
C VAL A 297 -7.41 -5.03 -14.53
N GLU A 298 -8.07 -5.89 -13.78
CA GLU A 298 -9.36 -5.59 -13.17
C GLU A 298 -9.21 -4.58 -12.02
N SER A 299 -10.22 -3.79 -11.78
CA SER A 299 -10.27 -2.77 -10.71
C SER A 299 -9.15 -1.71 -10.78
N VAL A 300 -8.53 -1.55 -11.95
CA VAL A 300 -7.56 -0.49 -12.24
C VAL A 300 -8.25 0.57 -13.10
N THR A 301 -8.37 1.77 -12.58
CA THR A 301 -9.12 2.88 -13.19
C THR A 301 -8.23 3.95 -13.79
N ILE A 302 -6.93 3.88 -13.53
CA ILE A 302 -5.92 4.77 -14.08
C ILE A 302 -5.17 4.10 -15.23
N PRO A 303 -4.52 4.86 -16.13
CA PRO A 303 -3.72 4.28 -17.21
C PRO A 303 -2.62 3.36 -16.70
N PHE A 304 -2.29 2.34 -17.50
CA PHE A 304 -1.14 1.48 -17.26
C PHE A 304 0.15 2.10 -17.77
N HIS A 305 1.24 1.78 -17.08
CA HIS A 305 2.58 2.16 -17.53
C HIS A 305 2.90 1.49 -18.88
N PRO A 306 3.53 2.20 -19.85
CA PRO A 306 3.81 1.64 -21.17
C PRO A 306 4.53 0.28 -21.14
N GLY A 307 5.49 0.08 -20.24
CA GLY A 307 6.17 -1.21 -20.09
C GLY A 307 5.27 -2.33 -19.56
N ALA A 308 4.27 -2.01 -18.71
CA ALA A 308 3.28 -2.99 -18.28
C ALA A 308 2.28 -3.29 -19.40
N ALA A 309 1.82 -2.27 -20.12
CA ALA A 309 0.91 -2.42 -21.26
C ALA A 309 1.53 -3.29 -22.38
N GLN A 310 2.81 -3.12 -22.67
CA GLN A 310 3.51 -3.97 -23.61
C GLN A 310 3.45 -5.46 -23.22
N TYR A 311 3.70 -5.78 -21.94
CA TYR A 311 3.60 -7.16 -21.46
C TYR A 311 2.17 -7.70 -21.59
N TYR A 312 1.15 -6.92 -21.22
CA TYR A 312 -0.25 -7.33 -21.34
C TYR A 312 -0.65 -7.57 -22.80
N GLN A 313 -0.19 -6.73 -23.72
CA GLN A 313 -0.44 -6.90 -25.16
C GLN A 313 0.12 -8.23 -25.68
N GLU A 314 1.29 -8.65 -25.21
CA GLU A 314 1.88 -9.96 -25.56
C GLU A 314 1.04 -11.14 -25.01
N CYS A 315 0.29 -10.91 -23.91
CA CYS A 315 -0.68 -11.86 -23.37
C CYS A 315 -2.08 -11.74 -24.03
N GLY A 316 -2.24 -10.91 -25.05
CA GLY A 316 -3.54 -10.68 -25.73
C GLY A 316 -4.51 -9.78 -24.97
N ILE A 317 -4.03 -9.03 -23.97
CA ILE A 317 -4.86 -8.14 -23.15
C ILE A 317 -4.54 -6.69 -23.53
N THR A 318 -5.56 -5.94 -23.94
CA THR A 318 -5.42 -4.51 -24.25
C THR A 318 -5.77 -3.67 -23.03
N VAL A 319 -4.91 -2.72 -22.67
CA VAL A 319 -5.12 -1.78 -21.56
C VAL A 319 -4.86 -0.34 -22.04
N GLN A 320 -5.49 0.64 -21.39
CA GLN A 320 -5.22 2.05 -21.67
C GLN A 320 -3.84 2.45 -21.11
N THR A 321 -3.04 3.17 -21.89
CA THR A 321 -1.69 3.60 -21.48
C THR A 321 -1.61 5.07 -21.08
N SER A 322 -0.66 5.40 -20.21
CA SER A 322 -0.28 6.79 -19.93
C SER A 322 0.48 7.35 -21.14
N GLY A 323 -0.10 8.37 -21.77
CA GLY A 323 0.48 9.04 -22.96
C GLY A 323 -0.32 8.92 -24.24
N GLU A 324 -1.49 8.29 -24.18
CA GLU A 324 -2.53 8.34 -25.23
C GLU A 324 -3.60 9.40 -24.94
#